data_8192cc9cccebe9207bb360378f8947b7
#
_entry.id   8192cc9cccebe9207bb360378f8947b7
#
_cell.length_a   1.000
_cell.length_b   1.000
_cell.length_c   1.000
_cell.angle_alpha   90.00
_cell.angle_beta   90.00
_cell.angle_gamma   90.00
#
_symmetry.space_group_name_H-M   'P 1'
#
loop_
_entity.id
_entity.type
_entity.pdbx_description
1 polymer ?
#
loop_
_entity_poly.entity_id
_entity_poly.type
_entity_poly.pdbx_seq_one_letter_code
_entity_poly.pdbx_strand_id
1 'polypeptide(L)'
;MRRIGFYLFIMAVFLLAPLLALPQKAVPAPAAVPTPTPTAVARAAAPYRAVWVSYLEWEQVDFSSAEAFTQAIGTMLDNIQSIGATVVLAQVRPFGDALYPSGYFPFSHLCTGTQGQDPGFDPLALLVDAAHARDLQLEAWVNPYRIQAGQTPALCGASPARLHPDWVRYTDTGAYLDPANADVRQYIADGVGELCARYAVDGIHFDDYFYPTTDPAFDAADYAASGTALARDDWR
;
A
#
# COMPACT_ATOMS: atom_id res chain seq x y z
N MET A 1 42.72 -53.56 -30.45
CA MET A 1 42.06 -54.55 -29.55
C MET A 1 40.72 -54.05 -29.18
N ARG A 2 39.68 -54.72 -29.65
CA ARG A 2 38.25 -54.41 -29.43
C ARG A 2 37.85 -54.88 -28.03
N ARG A 3 37.08 -54.07 -27.28
CA ARG A 3 36.25 -54.59 -26.21
C ARG A 3 34.83 -54.08 -26.40
N ILE A 4 33.96 -55.05 -26.66
CA ILE A 4 32.54 -54.99 -26.86
C ILE A 4 31.88 -54.92 -25.45
N GLY A 5 31.12 -53.90 -25.18
CA GLY A 5 30.29 -53.77 -23.97
C GLY A 5 28.86 -54.24 -24.29
N PHE A 6 28.43 -55.24 -23.58
CA PHE A 6 27.12 -55.90 -23.65
C PHE A 6 26.09 -55.08 -22.91
N TYR A 7 25.01 -54.56 -23.57
CA TYR A 7 23.88 -53.98 -22.94
C TYR A 7 22.79 -55.06 -22.70
N LEU A 8 22.53 -55.32 -21.43
CA LEU A 8 21.43 -56.19 -21.03
C LEU A 8 20.13 -55.35 -20.99
N PHE A 9 19.16 -55.71 -21.87
CA PHE A 9 17.84 -55.13 -21.92
C PHE A 9 16.91 -55.97 -21.01
N ILE A 10 16.53 -55.44 -19.85
CA ILE A 10 15.52 -56.06 -18.96
C ILE A 10 14.16 -55.55 -19.38
N MET A 11 13.35 -56.37 -20.05
CA MET A 11 11.95 -56.16 -20.26
C MET A 11 11.19 -56.58 -18.98
N ALA A 12 10.62 -55.59 -18.28
CA ALA A 12 9.66 -55.85 -17.22
C ALA A 12 8.26 -55.98 -17.81
N VAL A 13 7.70 -57.19 -17.76
CA VAL A 13 6.32 -57.50 -18.13
C VAL A 13 5.45 -57.09 -16.96
N PHE A 14 4.67 -56.02 -17.12
CA PHE A 14 3.61 -55.67 -16.18
C PHE A 14 2.37 -56.55 -16.42
N LEU A 15 2.13 -57.51 -15.52
CA LEU A 15 0.86 -58.20 -15.39
C LEU A 15 -0.21 -57.26 -14.85
N LEU A 16 -1.16 -56.85 -15.69
CA LEU A 16 -2.38 -56.17 -15.23
C LEU A 16 -3.26 -57.16 -14.47
N ALA A 17 -3.31 -57.05 -13.17
CA ALA A 17 -4.38 -57.66 -12.36
C ALA A 17 -5.57 -56.68 -12.27
N PRO A 18 -6.82 -57.11 -12.51
CA PRO A 18 -7.97 -56.25 -12.32
C PRO A 18 -8.16 -55.98 -10.81
N LEU A 19 -7.99 -54.73 -10.41
CA LEU A 19 -8.28 -54.29 -9.06
C LEU A 19 -9.82 -54.26 -8.90
N LEU A 20 -10.38 -55.24 -8.19
CA LEU A 20 -11.79 -55.23 -7.77
C LEU A 20 -11.98 -54.02 -6.83
N ALA A 21 -12.65 -52.99 -7.35
CA ALA A 21 -13.07 -51.82 -6.56
C ALA A 21 -14.14 -52.28 -5.54
N LEU A 22 -13.76 -52.30 -4.29
CA LEU A 22 -14.73 -52.44 -3.18
C LEU A 22 -15.56 -51.14 -3.11
N PRO A 23 -16.89 -51.23 -2.89
CA PRO A 23 -17.74 -50.06 -2.80
C PRO A 23 -17.32 -49.25 -1.57
N GLN A 24 -16.73 -48.06 -1.80
CA GLN A 24 -16.48 -47.08 -0.75
C GLN A 24 -17.83 -46.58 -0.21
N LYS A 25 -18.08 -46.85 1.04
CA LYS A 25 -19.20 -46.27 1.78
C LYS A 25 -19.06 -44.77 1.77
N ALA A 26 -19.98 -44.06 1.10
CA ALA A 26 -19.97 -42.60 1.07
C ALA A 26 -20.02 -42.06 2.50
N VAL A 27 -18.96 -41.33 2.90
CA VAL A 27 -18.94 -40.58 4.16
C VAL A 27 -19.91 -39.41 3.93
N PRO A 28 -20.95 -39.24 4.78
CA PRO A 28 -21.83 -38.09 4.63
C PRO A 28 -21.02 -36.81 4.79
N ALA A 29 -21.20 -35.86 3.86
CA ALA A 29 -20.57 -34.54 3.96
C ALA A 29 -20.95 -33.88 5.29
N PRO A 30 -20.00 -33.25 5.99
CA PRO A 30 -20.33 -32.53 7.21
C PRO A 30 -21.41 -31.47 6.89
N ALA A 31 -22.47 -31.46 7.71
CA ALA A 31 -23.52 -30.46 7.61
C ALA A 31 -22.90 -29.06 7.63
N ALA A 32 -23.24 -28.22 6.65
CA ALA A 32 -22.79 -26.85 6.59
C ALA A 32 -23.16 -26.16 7.91
N VAL A 33 -22.17 -25.72 8.67
CA VAL A 33 -22.38 -24.87 9.84
C VAL A 33 -22.94 -23.55 9.30
N PRO A 34 -24.11 -23.08 9.74
CA PRO A 34 -24.62 -21.80 9.29
C PRO A 34 -23.60 -20.72 9.67
N THR A 35 -23.02 -20.07 8.68
CA THR A 35 -22.19 -18.90 8.89
C THR A 35 -23.08 -17.84 9.53
N PRO A 36 -22.73 -17.30 10.71
CA PRO A 36 -23.52 -16.23 11.31
C PRO A 36 -23.55 -15.06 10.32
N THR A 37 -24.74 -14.73 9.83
CA THR A 37 -24.95 -13.51 9.06
C THR A 37 -24.61 -12.36 9.97
N PRO A 38 -23.64 -11.50 9.65
CA PRO A 38 -23.39 -10.32 10.48
C PRO A 38 -24.65 -9.46 10.46
N THR A 39 -25.31 -9.36 11.60
CA THR A 39 -26.40 -8.41 11.79
C THR A 39 -25.73 -7.03 11.79
N ALA A 40 -25.68 -6.41 10.61
CA ALA A 40 -25.29 -5.03 10.49
C ALA A 40 -26.34 -4.21 11.30
N VAL A 41 -25.97 -3.84 12.51
CA VAL A 41 -26.68 -2.76 13.21
C VAL A 41 -26.44 -1.54 12.33
N ALA A 42 -27.48 -1.12 11.62
CA ALA A 42 -27.44 0.12 10.85
C ALA A 42 -27.29 1.26 11.88
N ARG A 43 -26.05 1.60 12.22
CA ARG A 43 -25.74 2.87 12.90
C ARG A 43 -26.20 3.94 11.91
N ALA A 44 -27.12 4.80 12.34
CA ALA A 44 -27.51 5.95 11.53
C ALA A 44 -26.21 6.64 11.12
N ALA A 45 -25.94 6.69 9.81
CA ALA A 45 -24.68 7.17 9.31
C ALA A 45 -24.47 8.59 9.82
N ALA A 46 -23.49 8.77 10.70
CA ALA A 46 -23.08 10.09 11.12
C ALA A 46 -22.68 10.88 9.86
N PRO A 47 -23.02 12.17 9.75
CA PRO A 47 -22.67 12.93 8.58
C PRO A 47 -21.15 12.92 8.40
N TYR A 48 -20.67 12.60 7.20
CA TYR A 48 -19.26 12.59 6.86
C TYR A 48 -18.70 14.03 6.90
N ARG A 49 -17.93 14.34 7.92
CA ARG A 49 -17.23 15.61 8.11
C ARG A 49 -15.77 15.32 8.36
N ALA A 50 -14.95 15.49 7.33
CA ALA A 50 -13.54 15.14 7.36
C ALA A 50 -12.65 16.36 7.56
N VAL A 51 -11.53 16.15 8.25
CA VAL A 51 -10.44 17.11 8.38
C VAL A 51 -9.18 16.48 7.77
N TRP A 52 -8.50 17.25 6.92
CA TRP A 52 -7.23 16.87 6.32
C TRP A 52 -6.09 17.16 7.28
N VAL A 53 -5.22 16.19 7.48
CA VAL A 53 -3.95 16.30 8.21
C VAL A 53 -2.86 15.92 7.22
N SER A 54 -2.18 16.94 6.68
CA SER A 54 -1.17 16.79 5.65
C SER A 54 0.24 16.69 6.23
N TYR A 55 1.22 16.54 5.37
CA TYR A 55 2.63 16.56 5.77
C TYR A 55 3.04 17.89 6.45
N LEU A 56 2.33 19.00 6.18
CA LEU A 56 2.61 20.29 6.81
C LEU A 56 2.22 20.29 8.30
N GLU A 57 1.15 19.61 8.67
CA GLU A 57 0.77 19.42 10.07
C GLU A 57 1.73 18.45 10.76
N TRP A 58 2.19 17.40 10.05
CA TRP A 58 3.18 16.47 10.60
C TRP A 58 4.52 17.13 10.93
N GLU A 59 4.95 18.15 10.20
CA GLU A 59 6.14 18.95 10.53
C GLU A 59 6.07 19.64 11.89
N GLN A 60 4.86 19.79 12.46
CA GLN A 60 4.64 20.43 13.77
C GLN A 60 4.45 19.38 14.90
N VAL A 61 4.42 18.10 14.57
CA VAL A 61 4.23 17.01 15.54
C VAL A 61 5.57 16.55 16.08
N ASP A 62 5.62 16.31 17.39
CA ASP A 62 6.83 15.79 18.05
C ASP A 62 6.89 14.26 17.89
N PHE A 63 7.84 13.79 17.09
CA PHE A 63 8.15 12.38 16.88
C PHE A 63 9.34 11.89 17.72
N SER A 64 9.78 12.64 18.73
CA SER A 64 10.98 12.29 19.52
C SER A 64 10.79 11.02 20.37
N SER A 65 9.57 10.68 20.72
CA SER A 65 9.21 9.42 21.39
C SER A 65 7.74 9.05 21.11
N ALA A 66 7.38 7.80 21.39
CA ALA A 66 5.98 7.34 21.29
C ALA A 66 5.05 8.16 22.21
N GLU A 67 5.51 8.52 23.41
CA GLU A 67 4.76 9.33 24.37
C GLU A 67 4.55 10.75 23.88
N ALA A 68 5.60 11.41 23.39
CA ALA A 68 5.53 12.78 22.84
C ALA A 68 4.59 12.81 21.62
N PHE A 69 4.75 11.85 20.71
CA PHE A 69 3.89 11.69 19.55
C PHE A 69 2.43 11.49 19.97
N THR A 70 2.15 10.56 20.88
CA THR A 70 0.78 10.26 21.38
C THR A 70 0.13 11.49 22.00
N GLN A 71 0.90 12.29 22.77
CA GLN A 71 0.40 13.54 23.36
C GLN A 71 0.06 14.57 22.28
N ALA A 72 0.94 14.75 21.29
CA ALA A 72 0.76 15.73 20.22
C ALA A 72 -0.48 15.39 19.36
N ILE A 73 -0.59 14.13 18.89
CA ILE A 73 -1.73 13.68 18.09
C ILE A 73 -3.02 13.68 18.93
N GLY A 74 -2.94 13.36 20.23
CA GLY A 74 -4.09 13.43 21.14
C GLY A 74 -4.71 14.83 21.15
N THR A 75 -3.89 15.88 21.32
CA THR A 75 -4.34 17.27 21.26
C THR A 75 -4.94 17.64 19.91
N MET A 76 -4.31 17.22 18.82
CA MET A 76 -4.80 17.43 17.45
C MET A 76 -6.17 16.79 17.25
N LEU A 77 -6.34 15.52 17.63
CA LEU A 77 -7.57 14.78 17.47
C LEU A 77 -8.70 15.32 18.38
N ASP A 78 -8.38 15.78 19.59
CA ASP A 78 -9.35 16.45 20.46
C ASP A 78 -9.89 17.75 19.82
N ASN A 79 -9.03 18.53 19.18
CA ASN A 79 -9.43 19.72 18.44
C ASN A 79 -10.33 19.37 17.25
N ILE A 80 -9.97 18.32 16.47
CA ILE A 80 -10.76 17.83 15.34
C ILE A 80 -12.14 17.35 15.80
N GLN A 81 -12.20 16.60 16.90
CA GLN A 81 -13.47 16.15 17.49
C GLN A 81 -14.33 17.34 17.96
N SER A 82 -13.71 18.36 18.58
CA SER A 82 -14.40 19.51 19.17
C SER A 82 -15.18 20.35 18.14
N ILE A 83 -14.73 20.37 16.87
CA ILE A 83 -15.44 21.04 15.77
C ILE A 83 -16.53 20.17 15.14
N GLY A 84 -16.76 18.99 15.70
CA GLY A 84 -17.77 18.04 15.24
C GLY A 84 -17.38 17.25 13.99
N ALA A 85 -16.10 17.15 13.65
CA ALA A 85 -15.64 16.25 12.61
C ALA A 85 -15.83 14.78 13.03
N THR A 86 -15.96 13.92 12.04
CA THR A 86 -16.18 12.48 12.24
C THR A 86 -15.11 11.63 11.56
N VAL A 87 -14.29 12.24 10.69
CA VAL A 87 -13.25 11.56 9.91
C VAL A 87 -11.97 12.39 9.91
N VAL A 88 -10.84 11.70 10.03
CA VAL A 88 -9.50 12.28 9.83
C VAL A 88 -8.93 11.69 8.56
N LEU A 89 -8.60 12.54 7.58
CA LEU A 89 -7.84 12.17 6.39
C LEU A 89 -6.37 12.40 6.69
N ALA A 90 -5.68 11.38 7.18
CA ALA A 90 -4.29 11.49 7.64
C ALA A 90 -3.32 11.10 6.51
N GLN A 91 -2.47 12.03 6.09
CA GLN A 91 -1.48 11.79 5.04
C GLN A 91 -0.32 10.93 5.57
N VAL A 92 -0.49 9.62 5.47
CA VAL A 92 0.47 8.63 6.00
C VAL A 92 1.57 8.27 5.00
N ARG A 93 1.40 8.67 3.73
CA ARG A 93 2.38 8.48 2.66
C ARG A 93 2.43 9.71 1.73
N PRO A 94 3.05 10.81 2.20
CA PRO A 94 3.10 12.07 1.46
C PRO A 94 4.08 12.06 0.28
N PHE A 95 5.10 11.20 0.35
CA PHE A 95 6.17 11.04 -0.64
C PHE A 95 6.38 9.54 -0.94
N GLY A 96 7.48 9.16 -1.53
CA GLY A 96 7.87 7.75 -1.68
C GLY A 96 8.38 7.13 -0.36
N ASP A 97 7.75 7.46 0.75
CA ASP A 97 8.07 7.03 2.10
C ASP A 97 6.77 6.88 2.93
N ALA A 98 6.85 6.37 4.15
CA ALA A 98 5.70 6.06 4.99
C ALA A 98 5.89 6.50 6.45
N LEU A 99 4.79 6.91 7.11
CA LEU A 99 4.71 7.17 8.56
C LEU A 99 4.46 5.87 9.35
N TYR A 100 4.89 4.72 8.82
CA TYR A 100 4.72 3.40 9.42
C TYR A 100 5.79 2.43 8.91
N PRO A 101 6.12 1.37 9.66
CA PRO A 101 6.99 0.30 9.17
C PRO A 101 6.39 -0.34 7.91
N SER A 102 7.12 -0.32 6.79
CA SER A 102 6.68 -0.90 5.52
C SER A 102 7.76 -1.75 4.89
N GLY A 103 7.36 -2.84 4.22
CA GLY A 103 8.23 -3.65 3.38
C GLY A 103 8.48 -3.04 2.00
N TYR A 104 7.73 -2.00 1.63
CA TYR A 104 7.80 -1.34 0.31
C TYR A 104 8.44 0.05 0.40
N PHE A 105 8.19 0.80 1.46
CA PHE A 105 8.56 2.21 1.59
C PHE A 105 9.44 2.44 2.81
N PRO A 106 10.51 3.25 2.69
CA PRO A 106 11.29 3.65 3.86
C PRO A 106 10.46 4.51 4.80
N PHE A 107 10.86 4.59 6.07
CA PHE A 107 10.27 5.56 6.98
C PHE A 107 10.40 6.99 6.44
N SER A 108 9.34 7.78 6.64
CA SER A 108 9.33 9.18 6.21
C SER A 108 10.34 10.02 6.99
N HIS A 109 10.97 10.95 6.29
CA HIS A 109 11.82 11.96 6.89
C HIS A 109 11.08 12.83 7.91
N LEU A 110 9.75 12.92 7.83
CA LEU A 110 8.92 13.65 8.81
C LEU A 110 9.03 13.06 10.22
N CYS A 111 9.30 11.75 10.33
CA CYS A 111 9.44 11.11 11.64
C CYS A 111 10.74 11.47 12.39
N THR A 112 11.83 11.70 11.65
CA THR A 112 13.18 11.83 12.26
C THR A 112 14.05 12.92 11.63
N GLY A 113 13.55 13.61 10.59
CA GLY A 113 14.34 14.50 9.75
C GLY A 113 15.12 13.78 8.65
N THR A 114 15.19 12.43 8.66
CA THR A 114 15.97 11.64 7.70
C THR A 114 15.13 10.48 7.16
N GLN A 115 14.96 10.43 5.84
CA GLN A 115 14.22 9.34 5.19
C GLN A 115 14.92 7.99 5.45
N GLY A 116 14.14 6.97 5.83
CA GLY A 116 14.62 5.62 6.11
C GLY A 116 15.10 5.41 7.54
N GLN A 117 15.17 6.45 8.37
CA GLN A 117 15.49 6.32 9.78
C GLN A 117 14.23 5.95 10.57
N ASP A 118 14.30 4.81 11.29
CA ASP A 118 13.23 4.33 12.16
C ASP A 118 13.10 5.23 13.40
N PRO A 119 11.90 5.77 13.72
CA PRO A 119 11.68 6.55 14.94
C PRO A 119 11.67 5.70 16.21
N GLY A 120 11.70 4.36 16.10
CA GLY A 120 11.67 3.43 17.23
C GLY A 120 10.26 3.08 17.72
N PHE A 121 9.23 3.49 17.02
CA PHE A 121 7.82 3.16 17.28
C PHE A 121 7.02 3.18 15.98
N ASP A 122 5.75 2.77 16.03
CA ASP A 122 4.84 2.78 14.88
C ASP A 122 3.86 3.95 14.98
N PRO A 123 4.12 5.08 14.27
CA PRO A 123 3.26 6.26 14.33
C PRO A 123 1.82 6.00 13.86
N LEU A 124 1.64 5.18 12.81
CA LEU A 124 0.32 4.92 12.28
C LEU A 124 -0.53 4.07 13.22
N ALA A 125 0.06 3.07 13.87
CA ALA A 125 -0.65 2.27 14.86
C ALA A 125 -1.18 3.15 16.01
N LEU A 126 -0.31 4.01 16.56
CA LEU A 126 -0.70 4.96 17.62
C LEU A 126 -1.79 5.94 17.16
N LEU A 127 -1.70 6.41 15.91
CA LEU A 127 -2.68 7.35 15.35
C LEU A 127 -4.05 6.70 15.15
N VAL A 128 -4.11 5.46 14.64
CA VAL A 128 -5.36 4.69 14.50
C VAL A 128 -6.02 4.48 15.85
N ASP A 129 -5.26 4.01 16.84
CA ASP A 129 -5.76 3.76 18.19
C ASP A 129 -6.28 5.06 18.84
N ALA A 130 -5.55 6.17 18.69
CA ALA A 130 -5.93 7.46 19.25
C ALA A 130 -7.19 8.05 18.58
N ALA A 131 -7.37 7.87 17.26
CA ALA A 131 -8.56 8.29 16.53
C ALA A 131 -9.79 7.48 16.95
N HIS A 132 -9.67 6.16 16.98
CA HIS A 132 -10.75 5.25 17.37
C HIS A 132 -11.18 5.44 18.83
N ALA A 133 -10.23 5.73 19.73
CA ALA A 133 -10.56 6.07 21.13
C ALA A 133 -11.44 7.34 21.27
N ARG A 134 -11.55 8.13 20.20
CA ARG A 134 -12.37 9.35 20.11
C ARG A 134 -13.59 9.21 19.22
N ASP A 135 -13.96 8.00 18.83
CA ASP A 135 -15.00 7.74 17.82
C ASP A 135 -14.78 8.45 16.47
N LEU A 136 -13.55 8.80 16.14
CA LEU A 136 -13.16 9.32 14.84
C LEU A 136 -12.77 8.17 13.91
N GLN A 137 -13.26 8.19 12.67
CA GLN A 137 -12.74 7.34 11.60
C GLN A 137 -11.40 7.89 11.11
N LEU A 138 -10.48 7.00 10.74
CA LEU A 138 -9.21 7.36 10.16
C LEU A 138 -9.11 6.80 8.74
N GLU A 139 -9.05 7.69 7.76
CA GLU A 139 -8.72 7.34 6.39
C GLU A 139 -7.25 7.64 6.13
N ALA A 140 -6.52 6.63 5.66
CA ALA A 140 -5.12 6.76 5.32
C ALA A 140 -4.99 7.47 3.96
N TRP A 141 -4.50 8.70 3.98
CA TRP A 141 -4.24 9.46 2.76
C TRP A 141 -2.86 9.14 2.22
N VAL A 142 -2.82 8.72 0.95
CA VAL A 142 -1.64 8.28 0.23
C VAL A 142 -1.49 9.12 -1.04
N ASN A 143 -0.32 9.74 -1.23
CA ASN A 143 0.10 10.25 -2.52
C ASN A 143 0.83 9.14 -3.28
N PRO A 144 0.19 8.50 -4.28
CA PRO A 144 0.71 7.25 -4.84
C PRO A 144 2.01 7.42 -5.63
N TYR A 145 2.17 8.53 -6.35
CA TYR A 145 3.27 8.70 -7.30
C TYR A 145 4.35 9.70 -6.87
N ARG A 146 4.07 10.62 -5.96
CA ARG A 146 5.01 11.66 -5.56
C ARG A 146 6.18 11.09 -4.76
N ILE A 147 7.41 11.31 -5.24
CA ILE A 147 8.65 10.93 -4.58
C ILE A 147 9.28 12.12 -3.85
N GLN A 148 9.30 13.29 -4.49
CA GLN A 148 9.87 14.51 -3.94
C GLN A 148 9.06 15.72 -4.38
N ALA A 149 9.00 16.73 -3.52
CA ALA A 149 8.67 18.11 -3.89
C ALA A 149 9.97 18.91 -3.96
N GLY A 150 10.33 19.40 -5.15
CA GLY A 150 11.66 19.91 -5.40
C GLY A 150 12.72 18.82 -5.17
N GLN A 151 13.52 18.99 -4.12
CA GLN A 151 14.55 18.03 -3.69
C GLN A 151 14.28 17.42 -2.31
N THR A 152 13.09 17.60 -1.77
CA THR A 152 12.70 17.10 -0.45
C THR A 152 11.72 15.92 -0.59
N PRO A 153 11.95 14.82 0.17
CA PRO A 153 13.09 14.53 1.04
C PRO A 153 14.39 14.21 0.28
N ALA A 154 15.53 14.30 0.97
CA ALA A 154 16.77 13.67 0.50
C ALA A 154 16.57 12.14 0.49
N LEU A 155 16.75 11.50 -0.67
CA LEU A 155 16.41 10.10 -0.87
C LEU A 155 17.43 9.15 -0.22
N CYS A 156 16.99 8.26 0.64
CA CYS A 156 17.78 7.18 1.19
C CYS A 156 17.96 6.02 0.18
N GLY A 157 18.86 5.07 0.50
CA GLY A 157 19.12 3.90 -0.37
C GLY A 157 17.93 2.98 -0.58
N ALA A 158 16.97 2.96 0.36
CA ALA A 158 15.74 2.15 0.28
C ALA A 158 14.58 2.87 -0.43
N SER A 159 14.77 4.12 -0.88
CA SER A 159 13.76 4.84 -1.66
C SER A 159 13.44 4.09 -2.96
N PRO A 160 12.15 3.94 -3.35
CA PRO A 160 11.77 3.36 -4.64
C PRO A 160 12.51 4.00 -5.83
N ALA A 161 12.74 5.31 -5.76
CA ALA A 161 13.46 6.04 -6.80
C ALA A 161 14.97 5.69 -6.88
N ARG A 162 15.55 5.18 -5.80
CA ARG A 162 16.94 4.69 -5.79
C ARG A 162 17.04 3.23 -6.23
N LEU A 163 16.05 2.43 -5.84
CA LEU A 163 15.97 1.02 -6.19
C LEU A 163 15.60 0.83 -7.67
N HIS A 164 14.73 1.70 -8.19
CA HIS A 164 14.17 1.63 -9.54
C HIS A 164 14.24 3.00 -10.23
N PRO A 165 15.43 3.46 -10.62
CA PRO A 165 15.61 4.79 -11.22
C PRO A 165 14.89 4.95 -12.57
N ASP A 166 14.60 3.85 -13.25
CA ASP A 166 13.82 3.78 -14.49
C ASP A 166 12.31 4.01 -14.28
N TRP A 167 11.83 3.91 -13.04
CA TRP A 167 10.43 4.21 -12.68
C TRP A 167 10.16 5.69 -12.47
N VAL A 168 11.21 6.54 -12.48
CA VAL A 168 11.09 7.94 -12.05
C VAL A 168 11.04 8.89 -13.22
N ARG A 169 10.09 9.81 -13.16
CA ARG A 169 9.98 10.98 -14.02
C ARG A 169 10.28 12.24 -13.22
N TYR A 170 11.09 13.10 -13.78
CA TYR A 170 11.45 14.38 -13.17
C TYR A 170 10.71 15.52 -13.85
N THR A 171 10.24 16.47 -13.05
CA THR A 171 9.61 17.71 -13.48
C THR A 171 10.25 18.90 -12.80
N ASP A 172 9.88 20.12 -13.15
CA ASP A 172 10.34 21.33 -12.47
C ASP A 172 9.90 21.39 -10.99
N THR A 173 8.83 20.65 -10.63
CA THR A 173 8.25 20.64 -9.28
C THR A 173 8.74 19.50 -8.40
N GLY A 174 9.42 18.50 -8.95
CA GLY A 174 9.92 17.36 -8.18
C GLY A 174 10.11 16.07 -8.97
N ALA A 175 10.13 14.96 -8.25
CA ALA A 175 10.26 13.62 -8.79
C ALA A 175 8.99 12.80 -8.51
N TYR A 176 8.58 12.03 -9.51
CA TYR A 176 7.36 11.22 -9.47
C TYR A 176 7.63 9.83 -10.03
N LEU A 177 6.95 8.82 -9.49
CA LEU A 177 6.85 7.52 -10.14
C LEU A 177 6.03 7.65 -11.42
N ASP A 178 6.37 6.87 -12.43
CA ASP A 178 5.70 6.91 -13.73
C ASP A 178 4.34 6.19 -13.70
N PRO A 179 3.21 6.90 -13.85
CA PRO A 179 1.90 6.28 -13.86
C PRO A 179 1.65 5.33 -15.04
N ALA A 180 2.38 5.51 -16.15
CA ALA A 180 2.28 4.64 -17.33
C ALA A 180 2.95 3.27 -17.10
N ASN A 181 3.89 3.17 -16.16
CA ASN A 181 4.61 1.94 -15.86
C ASN A 181 3.71 0.96 -15.07
N ALA A 182 3.51 -0.25 -15.60
CA ALA A 182 2.69 -1.28 -14.95
C ALA A 182 3.28 -1.77 -13.61
N ASP A 183 4.61 -1.88 -13.51
CA ASP A 183 5.28 -2.32 -12.30
C ASP A 183 5.14 -1.28 -11.18
N VAL A 184 5.15 0.01 -11.53
CA VAL A 184 4.87 1.11 -10.60
C VAL A 184 3.46 0.99 -10.05
N ARG A 185 2.45 0.78 -10.90
CA ARG A 185 1.06 0.65 -10.45
C ARG A 185 0.88 -0.56 -9.54
N GLN A 186 1.53 -1.69 -9.87
CA GLN A 186 1.49 -2.89 -9.03
C GLN A 186 2.18 -2.64 -7.67
N TYR A 187 3.35 -2.01 -7.68
CA TYR A 187 4.09 -1.66 -6.45
C TYR A 187 3.26 -0.77 -5.51
N ILE A 188 2.55 0.22 -6.07
CA ILE A 188 1.65 1.09 -5.31
C ILE A 188 0.48 0.28 -4.74
N ALA A 189 -0.14 -0.60 -5.54
CA ALA A 189 -1.24 -1.46 -5.11
C ALA A 189 -0.80 -2.41 -3.98
N ASP A 190 0.38 -3.02 -4.09
CA ASP A 190 0.93 -3.91 -3.07
C ASP A 190 1.20 -3.17 -1.76
N GLY A 191 1.75 -1.95 -1.84
CA GLY A 191 1.98 -1.11 -0.67
C GLY A 191 0.69 -0.63 0.01
N VAL A 192 -0.38 -0.40 -0.74
CA VAL A 192 -1.72 -0.14 -0.17
C VAL A 192 -2.30 -1.41 0.43
N GLY A 193 -2.12 -2.56 -0.23
CA GLY A 193 -2.52 -3.86 0.29
C GLY A 193 -1.84 -4.18 1.64
N GLU A 194 -0.54 -3.89 1.78
CA GLU A 194 0.19 -4.00 3.05
C GLU A 194 -0.45 -3.14 4.13
N LEU A 195 -0.73 -1.86 3.83
CA LEU A 195 -1.33 -0.92 4.76
C LEU A 195 -2.69 -1.43 5.27
N CYS A 196 -3.58 -1.83 4.35
CA CYS A 196 -4.90 -2.37 4.70
C CYS A 196 -4.84 -3.68 5.49
N ALA A 197 -3.82 -4.51 5.25
CA ALA A 197 -3.67 -5.78 5.96
C ALA A 197 -3.14 -5.61 7.38
N ARG A 198 -2.40 -4.53 7.64
CA ARG A 198 -1.70 -4.33 8.92
C ARG A 198 -2.40 -3.36 9.87
N TYR A 199 -3.19 -2.44 9.35
CA TYR A 199 -3.80 -1.37 10.13
C TYR A 199 -5.31 -1.35 9.99
N ALA A 200 -6.00 -1.08 11.08
CA ALA A 200 -7.46 -0.95 11.11
C ALA A 200 -7.90 0.45 10.64
N VAL A 201 -7.37 0.91 9.49
CA VAL A 201 -7.85 2.15 8.88
C VAL A 201 -9.26 1.98 8.33
N ASP A 202 -10.09 3.02 8.41
CA ASP A 202 -11.48 2.97 7.97
C ASP A 202 -11.63 3.19 6.46
N GLY A 203 -10.60 3.73 5.82
CA GLY A 203 -10.57 3.95 4.38
C GLY A 203 -9.18 4.30 3.86
N ILE A 204 -9.06 4.27 2.53
CA ILE A 204 -7.88 4.78 1.81
C ILE A 204 -8.32 6.01 1.02
N HIS A 205 -7.56 7.08 1.17
CA HIS A 205 -7.78 8.31 0.43
C HIS A 205 -6.62 8.57 -0.53
N PHE A 206 -6.94 8.83 -1.78
CA PHE A 206 -6.01 9.33 -2.78
C PHE A 206 -6.41 10.76 -3.17
N ASP A 207 -5.42 11.62 -3.35
CA ASP A 207 -5.63 12.94 -3.93
C ASP A 207 -5.34 12.95 -5.45
N ASP A 208 -5.27 14.13 -6.04
CA ASP A 208 -5.36 14.36 -7.47
C ASP A 208 -4.02 14.39 -8.24
N TYR A 209 -2.87 14.23 -7.59
CA TYR A 209 -1.57 14.35 -8.26
C TYR A 209 -1.08 13.05 -8.92
N PHE A 210 -1.93 12.38 -9.71
CA PHE A 210 -1.54 11.16 -10.43
C PHE A 210 -0.66 11.47 -11.63
N TYR A 211 -0.97 12.52 -12.37
CA TYR A 211 -0.12 13.11 -13.38
C TYR A 211 0.31 14.50 -12.91
N PRO A 212 1.63 14.74 -12.69
CA PRO A 212 2.12 16.00 -12.12
C PRO A 212 2.08 17.16 -13.11
N THR A 213 1.79 16.90 -14.36
CA THR A 213 1.76 17.89 -15.44
C THR A 213 0.82 17.46 -16.56
N THR A 214 0.26 18.46 -17.25
CA THR A 214 -0.49 18.27 -18.50
C THR A 214 0.41 18.30 -19.74
N ASP A 215 1.73 18.56 -19.57
CA ASP A 215 2.68 18.59 -20.68
C ASP A 215 2.70 17.24 -21.42
N PRO A 216 2.42 17.20 -22.72
CA PRO A 216 2.50 15.99 -23.51
C PRO A 216 3.90 15.35 -23.56
N ALA A 217 4.95 16.10 -23.31
CA ALA A 217 6.31 15.57 -23.31
C ALA A 217 6.58 14.59 -22.15
N PHE A 218 5.82 14.71 -21.05
CA PHE A 218 6.00 13.91 -19.84
C PHE A 218 5.88 12.41 -20.11
N ASP A 219 4.91 11.98 -20.90
CA ASP A 219 4.58 10.58 -21.19
C ASP A 219 4.50 10.26 -22.68
N ALA A 220 5.10 11.08 -23.54
CA ALA A 220 5.02 10.94 -25.01
C ALA A 220 5.49 9.58 -25.51
N ALA A 221 6.59 9.06 -24.94
CA ALA A 221 7.15 7.77 -25.31
C ALA A 221 6.24 6.61 -24.88
N ASP A 222 5.68 6.68 -23.68
CA ASP A 222 4.82 5.64 -23.11
C ASP A 222 3.47 5.60 -23.85
N TYR A 223 2.90 6.75 -24.15
CA TYR A 223 1.69 6.85 -24.97
C TYR A 223 1.90 6.26 -26.36
N ALA A 224 3.03 6.60 -27.02
CA ALA A 224 3.37 6.03 -28.33
C ALA A 224 3.58 4.51 -28.26
N ALA A 225 4.25 4.02 -27.21
CA ALA A 225 4.52 2.60 -27.03
C ALA A 225 3.26 1.79 -26.69
N SER A 226 2.24 2.41 -26.10
CA SER A 226 0.98 1.75 -25.76
C SER A 226 0.21 1.24 -26.98
N GLY A 227 0.41 1.85 -28.15
CA GLY A 227 -0.31 1.52 -29.39
C GLY A 227 -1.82 1.72 -29.29
N THR A 228 -2.30 2.42 -28.26
CA THR A 228 -3.73 2.64 -28.03
C THR A 228 -4.35 3.54 -29.10
N ALA A 229 -5.63 3.31 -29.40
CA ALA A 229 -6.43 4.19 -30.25
C ALA A 229 -7.12 5.32 -29.47
N LEU A 230 -7.02 5.31 -28.12
CA LEU A 230 -7.58 6.36 -27.28
C LEU A 230 -6.84 7.68 -27.48
N ALA A 231 -7.54 8.80 -27.28
CA ALA A 231 -6.88 10.08 -27.11
C ALA A 231 -6.00 10.03 -25.84
N ARG A 232 -4.97 10.87 -25.79
CA ARG A 232 -4.01 10.84 -24.67
C ARG A 232 -4.68 11.05 -23.31
N ASP A 233 -5.62 12.01 -23.23
CA ASP A 233 -6.31 12.32 -21.96
C ASP A 233 -7.22 11.17 -21.51
N ASP A 234 -7.76 10.40 -22.43
CA ASP A 234 -8.54 9.19 -22.15
C ASP A 234 -7.65 7.99 -21.78
N TRP A 235 -6.38 8.01 -22.22
CA TRP A 235 -5.39 6.97 -21.91
C TRP A 235 -4.75 7.18 -20.54
N ARG A 236 -4.50 8.41 -20.15
CA ARG A 236 -4.00 8.77 -18.82
C ARG A 236 -4.98 8.40 -17.70
#